data_1ad222947803f3c60791ac33835de68f
#
_entry.id   1ad222947803f3c60791ac33835de68f
#
_cell.length_a   1.000
_cell.length_b   1.000
_cell.length_c   1.000
_cell.angle_alpha   90.00
_cell.angle_beta   90.00
_cell.angle_gamma   90.00
#
_symmetry.space_group_name_H-M   'P 1'
#
loop_
_entity.id
_entity.type
_entity.pdbx_description
1 polymer ?
#
loop_
_entity_poly.entity_id
_entity_poly.type
_entity_poly.pdbx_seq_one_letter_code
_entity_poly.pdbx_strand_id
1 'polypeptide(L)'
;MSRIDALLFDLDNTLVPELPNYERAFTEACAEAAARYELDLDRLREAVFTISDELWRRSARFEYCSALGIASPTTLLSEFAEGPPELVGLRGWARSYRARCWSDALARLGVPRGATDALGREMDDSFRRRMRTACVGYDDAIVALAQLDRGIRLAVVSNGPSDVQDAKLHASGLRDFFAVTVFSGAVGIGKPDARIFAIALERIGVGHDAAVFIGDTQERDIAGARNAGLTCVWLNRPGTRLTREPHPDFEIATLLELPALVANLRS
;
A
#
# COMPACT_ATOMS: atom_id res chain seq x y z
N MET A 1 0.52 -12.88 30.98
CA MET A 1 0.51 -12.04 29.76
C MET A 1 -0.89 -11.49 29.57
N SER A 2 -1.05 -10.26 29.09
CA SER A 2 -2.39 -9.71 28.80
C SER A 2 -3.02 -10.50 27.64
N ARG A 3 -4.32 -10.72 27.69
CA ARG A 3 -5.05 -11.41 26.61
C ARG A 3 -4.97 -10.57 25.34
N ILE A 4 -4.60 -11.17 24.20
CA ILE A 4 -4.62 -10.48 22.92
C ILE A 4 -6.08 -10.29 22.44
N ASP A 5 -6.48 -9.03 22.27
CA ASP A 5 -7.84 -8.60 21.90
C ASP A 5 -7.88 -7.92 20.53
N ALA A 6 -6.74 -7.52 19.95
CA ALA A 6 -6.66 -6.96 18.62
C ALA A 6 -5.42 -7.38 17.84
N LEU A 7 -5.57 -7.48 16.51
CA LEU A 7 -4.47 -7.61 15.54
C LEU A 7 -4.53 -6.43 14.57
N LEU A 8 -3.39 -5.78 14.41
CA LEU A 8 -3.19 -4.68 13.47
C LEU A 8 -2.30 -5.17 12.33
N PHE A 9 -2.69 -4.92 11.09
CA PHE A 9 -1.99 -5.40 9.91
C PHE A 9 -1.50 -4.23 9.07
N ASP A 10 -0.32 -4.34 8.51
CA ASP A 10 0.01 -3.62 7.30
C ASP A 10 -0.79 -4.16 6.11
N LEU A 11 -0.83 -3.42 5.00
CA LEU A 11 -1.59 -3.79 3.81
C LEU A 11 -0.70 -4.31 2.68
N ASP A 12 0.19 -3.46 2.16
CA ASP A 12 0.99 -3.75 0.97
C ASP A 12 2.08 -4.79 1.28
N ASN A 13 2.17 -5.84 0.48
CA ASN A 13 3.03 -7.02 0.66
C ASN A 13 2.80 -7.82 1.95
N THR A 14 1.89 -7.37 2.81
CA THR A 14 1.38 -8.13 3.96
C THR A 14 0.09 -8.86 3.61
N LEU A 15 -0.96 -8.14 3.26
CA LEU A 15 -2.27 -8.66 2.88
C LEU A 15 -2.48 -8.68 1.36
N VAL A 16 -1.86 -7.74 0.65
CA VAL A 16 -2.04 -7.51 -0.80
C VAL A 16 -0.67 -7.45 -1.48
N PRO A 17 -0.40 -8.30 -2.50
CA PRO A 17 0.86 -8.23 -3.25
C PRO A 17 0.89 -6.97 -4.11
N GLU A 18 1.75 -6.00 -3.76
CA GLU A 18 1.77 -4.71 -4.42
C GLU A 18 2.24 -4.82 -5.89
N LEU A 19 3.47 -5.27 -6.12
CA LEU A 19 4.06 -5.31 -7.46
C LEU A 19 3.28 -6.18 -8.46
N PRO A 20 2.85 -7.41 -8.13
CA PRO A 20 2.05 -8.23 -9.04
C PRO A 20 0.72 -7.57 -9.46
N ASN A 21 0.07 -6.85 -8.55
CA ASN A 21 -1.16 -6.11 -8.89
C ASN A 21 -0.89 -4.94 -9.83
N TYR A 22 0.21 -4.19 -9.61
CA TYR A 22 0.63 -3.12 -10.51
C TYR A 22 0.95 -3.65 -11.92
N GLU A 23 1.74 -4.71 -12.02
CA GLU A 23 2.16 -5.30 -13.30
C GLU A 23 0.97 -5.81 -14.11
N ARG A 24 0.06 -6.54 -13.46
CA ARG A 24 -1.15 -7.03 -14.12
C ARG A 24 -2.02 -5.88 -14.61
N ALA A 25 -2.33 -4.91 -13.74
CA ALA A 25 -3.16 -3.77 -14.09
C ALA A 25 -2.55 -2.93 -15.22
N PHE A 26 -1.22 -2.74 -15.20
CA PHE A 26 -0.50 -2.00 -16.24
C PHE A 26 -0.56 -2.74 -17.58
N THR A 27 -0.22 -4.03 -17.60
CA THR A 27 -0.23 -4.86 -18.80
C THR A 27 -1.61 -4.85 -19.46
N GLU A 28 -2.65 -5.09 -18.67
CA GLU A 28 -4.02 -5.11 -19.18
C GLU A 28 -4.53 -3.72 -19.61
N ALA A 29 -4.09 -2.65 -18.94
CA ALA A 29 -4.48 -1.28 -19.30
C ALA A 29 -3.86 -0.84 -20.62
N CYS A 30 -2.68 -1.35 -20.94
CA CYS A 30 -1.88 -0.91 -22.08
C CYS A 30 -1.94 -1.86 -23.29
N ALA A 31 -2.56 -3.04 -23.16
CA ALA A 31 -2.51 -4.10 -24.17
C ALA A 31 -3.00 -3.64 -25.57
N GLU A 32 -4.14 -2.94 -25.64
CA GLU A 32 -4.72 -2.48 -26.90
C GLU A 32 -3.83 -1.42 -27.58
N ALA A 33 -3.35 -0.45 -26.80
CA ALA A 33 -2.46 0.58 -27.30
C ALA A 33 -1.10 0.02 -27.73
N ALA A 34 -0.58 -0.94 -26.96
CA ALA A 34 0.66 -1.62 -27.30
C ALA A 34 0.55 -2.37 -28.62
N ALA A 35 -0.55 -3.10 -28.83
CA ALA A 35 -0.80 -3.79 -30.11
C ALA A 35 -0.92 -2.80 -31.30
N ARG A 36 -1.60 -1.66 -31.09
CA ARG A 36 -1.82 -0.66 -32.14
C ARG A 36 -0.56 0.08 -32.56
N TYR A 37 0.36 0.33 -31.63
CA TYR A 37 1.58 1.11 -31.87
C TYR A 37 2.85 0.25 -31.78
N GLU A 38 2.72 -1.07 -31.74
CA GLU A 38 3.84 -2.03 -31.61
C GLU A 38 4.76 -1.69 -30.43
N LEU A 39 4.17 -1.32 -29.29
CA LEU A 39 4.92 -0.92 -28.11
C LEU A 39 5.36 -2.15 -27.30
N ASP A 40 6.60 -2.13 -26.84
CA ASP A 40 7.11 -3.01 -25.81
C ASP A 40 6.53 -2.56 -24.44
N LEU A 41 5.71 -3.41 -23.83
CA LEU A 41 5.03 -3.10 -22.56
C LEU A 41 5.99 -2.95 -21.38
N ASP A 42 7.08 -3.71 -21.35
CA ASP A 42 8.07 -3.60 -20.25
C ASP A 42 8.84 -2.29 -20.37
N ARG A 43 9.24 -1.90 -21.55
CA ARG A 43 9.87 -0.59 -21.81
C ARG A 43 8.92 0.57 -21.53
N LEU A 44 7.63 0.41 -21.85
CA LEU A 44 6.62 1.44 -21.56
C LEU A 44 6.46 1.57 -20.04
N ARG A 45 6.34 0.46 -19.31
CA ARG A 45 6.23 0.45 -17.85
C ARG A 45 7.45 1.10 -17.21
N GLU A 46 8.64 0.70 -17.59
CA GLU A 46 9.89 1.31 -17.12
C GLU A 46 9.91 2.82 -17.38
N ALA A 47 9.54 3.26 -18.58
CA ALA A 47 9.51 4.67 -18.92
C ALA A 47 8.50 5.45 -18.06
N VAL A 48 7.27 4.94 -17.89
CA VAL A 48 6.24 5.59 -17.06
C VAL A 48 6.72 5.72 -15.60
N PHE A 49 7.25 4.65 -15.00
CA PHE A 49 7.70 4.70 -13.61
C PHE A 49 8.97 5.53 -13.41
N THR A 50 9.91 5.52 -14.34
CA THR A 50 11.09 6.38 -14.30
C THR A 50 10.70 7.85 -14.35
N ILE A 51 9.85 8.24 -15.30
CA ILE A 51 9.38 9.62 -15.41
C ILE A 51 8.56 10.01 -14.18
N SER A 52 7.75 9.09 -13.69
CA SER A 52 6.95 9.35 -12.48
C SER A 52 7.83 9.64 -11.27
N ASP A 53 8.91 8.87 -11.06
CA ASP A 53 9.85 9.10 -9.96
C ASP A 53 10.62 10.42 -10.12
N GLU A 54 11.10 10.73 -11.33
CA GLU A 54 11.78 11.99 -11.63
C GLU A 54 10.90 13.21 -11.35
N LEU A 55 9.63 13.17 -11.77
CA LEU A 55 8.69 14.26 -11.55
C LEU A 55 8.25 14.37 -10.09
N TRP A 56 8.09 13.22 -9.43
CA TRP A 56 7.71 13.15 -8.03
C TRP A 56 8.77 13.75 -7.11
N ARG A 57 10.04 13.40 -7.31
CA ARG A 57 11.18 13.95 -6.55
C ARG A 57 11.30 15.47 -6.68
N ARG A 58 10.80 16.05 -7.77
CA ARG A 58 10.77 17.51 -8.00
C ARG A 58 9.52 18.18 -7.44
N SER A 59 8.58 17.42 -6.89
CA SER A 59 7.38 17.98 -6.27
C SER A 59 7.74 18.78 -5.03
N ALA A 60 7.11 19.95 -4.86
CA ALA A 60 7.27 20.77 -3.66
C ALA A 60 6.79 20.08 -2.37
N ARG A 61 6.07 18.95 -2.48
CA ARG A 61 5.56 18.16 -1.36
C ARG A 61 6.28 16.81 -1.19
N PHE A 62 7.37 16.58 -1.93
CA PHE A 62 8.08 15.29 -1.92
C PHE A 62 8.46 14.84 -0.51
N GLU A 63 9.12 15.71 0.28
CA GLU A 63 9.56 15.39 1.64
C GLU A 63 8.39 15.02 2.56
N TYR A 64 7.34 15.85 2.54
CA TYR A 64 6.15 15.58 3.34
C TYR A 64 5.49 14.26 2.99
N CYS A 65 5.30 14.01 1.70
CA CYS A 65 4.67 12.78 1.22
C CYS A 65 5.55 11.54 1.46
N SER A 66 6.87 11.68 1.34
CA SER A 66 7.82 10.60 1.64
C SER A 66 7.76 10.18 3.11
N ALA A 67 7.59 11.14 4.03
CA ALA A 67 7.39 10.85 5.45
C ALA A 67 6.08 10.08 5.72
N LEU A 68 5.08 10.22 4.84
CA LEU A 68 3.84 9.45 4.86
C LEU A 68 3.95 8.09 4.12
N GLY A 69 5.11 7.77 3.54
CA GLY A 69 5.31 6.60 2.72
C GLY A 69 4.59 6.65 1.37
N ILE A 70 4.21 7.85 0.90
CA ILE A 70 3.60 8.05 -0.41
C ILE A 70 4.71 8.13 -1.46
N ALA A 71 4.77 7.13 -2.33
CA ALA A 71 5.75 7.00 -3.41
C ALA A 71 5.17 7.41 -4.77
N SER A 72 6.04 7.54 -5.78
CA SER A 72 5.63 7.88 -7.15
C SER A 72 4.57 6.94 -7.73
N PRO A 73 4.64 5.60 -7.58
CA PRO A 73 3.62 4.70 -8.11
C PRO A 73 2.23 4.93 -7.48
N THR A 74 2.15 5.13 -6.17
CA THR A 74 0.87 5.41 -5.49
C THR A 74 0.32 6.79 -5.85
N THR A 75 1.21 7.75 -6.18
CA THR A 75 0.83 9.09 -6.67
C THR A 75 0.18 9.04 -8.06
N LEU A 76 0.58 8.10 -8.92
CA LEU A 76 -0.10 7.86 -10.20
C LEU A 76 -1.56 7.43 -10.01
N LEU A 77 -1.88 6.79 -8.89
CA LEU A 77 -3.22 6.25 -8.62
C LEU A 77 -4.13 7.22 -7.87
N SER A 78 -3.55 8.09 -7.01
CA SER A 78 -4.31 8.93 -6.08
C SER A 78 -4.95 10.15 -6.76
N GLU A 79 -6.15 10.48 -6.31
CA GLU A 79 -6.81 11.75 -6.60
C GLU A 79 -6.49 12.82 -5.55
N PHE A 80 -5.91 12.46 -4.41
CA PHE A 80 -5.70 13.33 -3.27
C PHE A 80 -6.96 14.13 -2.90
N ALA A 81 -8.11 13.43 -2.89
CA ALA A 81 -9.41 14.06 -2.64
C ALA A 81 -9.62 14.37 -1.15
N GLU A 82 -8.97 13.63 -0.27
CA GLU A 82 -9.14 13.66 1.17
C GLU A 82 -7.79 13.64 1.88
N GLY A 83 -7.78 14.07 3.14
CA GLY A 83 -6.59 14.09 3.98
C GLY A 83 -6.20 15.50 4.44
N PRO A 84 -4.99 15.67 4.97
CA PRO A 84 -4.43 16.95 5.35
C PRO A 84 -4.40 17.95 4.18
N PRO A 85 -4.48 19.29 4.45
CA PRO A 85 -4.45 20.32 3.41
C PRO A 85 -3.27 20.21 2.45
N GLU A 86 -2.12 19.72 2.93
CA GLU A 86 -0.90 19.50 2.16
C GLU A 86 -1.10 18.44 1.05
N LEU A 87 -1.89 17.39 1.30
CA LEU A 87 -2.23 16.38 0.31
C LEU A 87 -3.34 16.82 -0.62
N VAL A 88 -4.41 17.40 -0.07
CA VAL A 88 -5.52 17.95 -0.87
C VAL A 88 -5.02 19.00 -1.87
N GLY A 89 -4.03 19.79 -1.49
CA GLY A 89 -3.36 20.75 -2.37
C GLY A 89 -2.66 20.14 -3.59
N LEU A 90 -2.39 18.81 -3.58
CA LEU A 90 -1.80 18.10 -4.72
C LEU A 90 -2.82 17.72 -5.81
N ARG A 91 -4.12 17.81 -5.56
CA ARG A 91 -5.18 17.34 -6.46
C ARG A 91 -5.04 17.86 -7.90
N GLY A 92 -4.83 19.16 -8.06
CA GLY A 92 -4.63 19.78 -9.37
C GLY A 92 -3.31 19.35 -10.02
N TRP A 93 -2.24 19.34 -9.25
CA TRP A 93 -0.91 18.92 -9.68
C TRP A 93 -0.88 17.46 -10.12
N ALA A 94 -1.55 16.55 -9.41
CA ALA A 94 -1.58 15.12 -9.70
C ALA A 94 -2.13 14.81 -11.10
N ARG A 95 -3.10 15.57 -11.60
CA ARG A 95 -3.60 15.43 -12.97
C ARG A 95 -2.52 15.74 -14.01
N SER A 96 -1.82 16.87 -13.82
CA SER A 96 -0.74 17.27 -14.72
C SER A 96 0.45 16.32 -14.64
N TYR A 97 0.75 15.84 -13.45
CA TYR A 97 1.77 14.83 -13.20
C TYR A 97 1.47 13.55 -13.98
N ARG A 98 0.30 12.95 -13.83
CA ARG A 98 -0.12 11.75 -14.56
C ARG A 98 -0.07 11.96 -16.06
N ALA A 99 -0.70 13.03 -16.56
CA ALA A 99 -0.71 13.33 -17.99
C ALA A 99 0.70 13.38 -18.59
N ARG A 100 1.65 14.00 -17.86
CA ARG A 100 3.06 14.04 -18.29
C ARG A 100 3.74 12.69 -18.23
N CYS A 101 3.53 11.91 -17.15
CA CYS A 101 4.14 10.58 -17.04
C CYS A 101 3.81 9.71 -18.25
N TRP A 102 2.54 9.64 -18.63
CA TRP A 102 2.09 8.83 -19.75
C TRP A 102 2.49 9.42 -21.11
N SER A 103 2.27 10.72 -21.34
CA SER A 103 2.56 11.37 -22.62
C SER A 103 4.06 11.35 -22.95
N ASP A 104 4.92 11.66 -21.96
CA ASP A 104 6.37 11.66 -22.14
C ASP A 104 6.91 10.22 -22.34
N ALA A 105 6.35 9.22 -21.63
CA ALA A 105 6.72 7.82 -21.82
C ALA A 105 6.38 7.32 -23.22
N LEU A 106 5.17 7.59 -23.70
CA LEU A 106 4.74 7.25 -25.06
C LEU A 106 5.61 7.93 -26.13
N ALA A 107 5.96 9.20 -25.92
CA ALA A 107 6.86 9.93 -26.84
C ALA A 107 8.26 9.32 -26.86
N ARG A 108 8.80 8.85 -25.71
CA ARG A 108 10.10 8.14 -25.67
C ARG A 108 10.10 6.84 -26.46
N LEU A 109 8.94 6.19 -26.60
CA LEU A 109 8.76 4.95 -27.38
C LEU A 109 8.38 5.20 -28.84
N GLY A 110 8.38 6.45 -29.29
CA GLY A 110 8.16 6.80 -30.69
C GLY A 110 6.70 7.01 -31.11
N VAL A 111 5.76 7.05 -30.16
CA VAL A 111 4.37 7.40 -30.47
C VAL A 111 4.33 8.87 -30.93
N PRO A 112 3.66 9.18 -32.05
CA PRO A 112 3.56 10.55 -32.55
C PRO A 112 2.96 11.51 -31.51
N ARG A 113 3.60 12.66 -31.30
CA ARG A 113 3.19 13.63 -30.25
C ARG A 113 1.71 14.04 -30.34
N GLY A 114 1.11 14.06 -31.52
CA GLY A 114 -0.32 14.36 -31.67
C GLY A 114 -1.25 13.28 -31.09
N ALA A 115 -0.74 12.08 -30.81
CA ALA A 115 -1.52 10.98 -30.23
C ALA A 115 -1.22 10.74 -28.73
N THR A 116 -0.07 11.20 -28.22
CA THR A 116 0.41 10.85 -26.86
C THR A 116 -0.55 11.29 -25.76
N ASP A 117 -1.16 12.47 -25.84
CA ASP A 117 -2.01 13.00 -24.78
C ASP A 117 -3.35 12.27 -24.67
N ALA A 118 -3.97 11.93 -25.80
CA ALA A 118 -5.23 11.19 -25.82
C ALA A 118 -5.02 9.75 -25.35
N LEU A 119 -4.01 9.09 -25.94
CA LEU A 119 -3.65 7.72 -25.60
C LEU A 119 -3.19 7.60 -24.14
N GLY A 120 -2.37 8.53 -23.67
CA GLY A 120 -1.89 8.56 -22.29
C GLY A 120 -3.02 8.70 -21.28
N ARG A 121 -4.03 9.52 -21.55
CA ARG A 121 -5.23 9.62 -20.69
C ARG A 121 -6.03 8.32 -20.67
N GLU A 122 -6.22 7.69 -21.82
CA GLU A 122 -6.92 6.40 -21.92
C GLU A 122 -6.23 5.31 -21.09
N MET A 123 -4.90 5.21 -21.22
CA MET A 123 -4.10 4.25 -20.46
C MET A 123 -4.11 4.56 -18.93
N ASP A 124 -3.96 5.84 -18.55
CA ASP A 124 -4.06 6.27 -17.16
C ASP A 124 -5.40 5.90 -16.53
N ASP A 125 -6.50 6.25 -17.18
CA ASP A 125 -7.85 5.96 -16.69
C ASP A 125 -8.09 4.45 -16.60
N SER A 126 -7.62 3.66 -17.56
CA SER A 126 -7.71 2.21 -17.55
C SER A 126 -6.89 1.60 -16.42
N PHE A 127 -5.64 2.02 -16.27
CA PHE A 127 -4.73 1.56 -15.22
C PHE A 127 -5.30 1.84 -13.81
N ARG A 128 -5.72 3.07 -13.56
CA ARG A 128 -6.30 3.47 -12.27
C ARG A 128 -7.61 2.73 -11.97
N ARG A 129 -8.48 2.56 -12.96
CA ARG A 129 -9.71 1.78 -12.81
C ARG A 129 -9.38 0.34 -12.42
N ARG A 130 -8.42 -0.33 -13.09
CA ARG A 130 -8.03 -1.70 -12.79
C ARG A 130 -7.46 -1.85 -11.39
N MET A 131 -6.58 -0.95 -10.98
CA MET A 131 -6.05 -0.94 -9.62
C MET A 131 -7.14 -0.79 -8.55
N ARG A 132 -8.22 -0.04 -8.85
CA ARG A 132 -9.34 0.16 -7.93
C ARG A 132 -10.33 -1.00 -7.87
N THR A 133 -10.41 -1.82 -8.92
CA THR A 133 -11.49 -2.82 -9.03
C THR A 133 -11.01 -4.25 -9.17
N ALA A 134 -9.75 -4.47 -9.49
CA ALA A 134 -9.19 -5.78 -9.78
C ALA A 134 -7.94 -6.12 -8.95
N CYS A 135 -7.65 -5.36 -7.90
CA CYS A 135 -6.59 -5.69 -6.95
C CYS A 135 -6.96 -6.99 -6.22
N VAL A 136 -6.02 -7.91 -6.10
CA VAL A 136 -6.22 -9.18 -5.38
C VAL A 136 -5.36 -9.24 -4.13
N GLY A 137 -5.88 -9.84 -3.05
CA GLY A 137 -5.12 -10.17 -1.85
C GLY A 137 -4.27 -11.41 -2.04
N TYR A 138 -3.38 -11.68 -1.08
CA TYR A 138 -2.72 -12.98 -0.99
C TYR A 138 -3.74 -14.06 -0.63
N ASP A 139 -3.62 -15.25 -1.24
CA ASP A 139 -4.52 -16.37 -0.96
C ASP A 139 -4.50 -16.78 0.52
N ASP A 140 -3.33 -16.74 1.15
CA ASP A 140 -3.18 -17.06 2.58
C ASP A 140 -3.81 -16.00 3.50
N ALA A 141 -3.97 -14.76 3.06
CA ALA A 141 -4.57 -13.69 3.86
C ALA A 141 -6.05 -13.98 4.16
N ILE A 142 -6.84 -14.30 3.14
CA ILE A 142 -8.27 -14.63 3.31
C ILE A 142 -8.44 -15.83 4.23
N VAL A 143 -7.65 -16.89 3.99
CA VAL A 143 -7.73 -18.13 4.79
C VAL A 143 -7.34 -17.87 6.24
N ALA A 144 -6.24 -17.17 6.48
CA ALA A 144 -5.79 -16.87 7.83
C ALA A 144 -6.77 -15.99 8.60
N LEU A 145 -7.26 -14.89 7.99
CA LEU A 145 -8.22 -13.99 8.62
C LEU A 145 -9.54 -14.69 8.97
N ALA A 146 -10.02 -15.60 8.12
CA ALA A 146 -11.23 -16.37 8.37
C ALA A 146 -11.09 -17.40 9.52
N GLN A 147 -9.85 -17.81 9.84
CA GLN A 147 -9.54 -18.76 10.93
C GLN A 147 -9.31 -18.07 12.28
N LEU A 148 -9.18 -16.75 12.33
CA LEU A 148 -9.02 -16.03 13.57
C LEU A 148 -10.29 -16.06 14.43
N ASP A 149 -10.10 -16.08 15.75
CA ASP A 149 -11.21 -16.00 16.71
C ASP A 149 -12.01 -14.71 16.50
N ARG A 150 -13.32 -14.82 16.34
CA ARG A 150 -14.25 -13.70 16.16
C ARG A 150 -14.26 -12.70 17.33
N GLY A 151 -13.70 -13.06 18.47
CA GLY A 151 -13.49 -12.16 19.61
C GLY A 151 -12.31 -11.24 19.45
N ILE A 152 -11.45 -11.44 18.43
CA ILE A 152 -10.31 -10.58 18.15
C ILE A 152 -10.73 -9.50 17.13
N ARG A 153 -10.45 -8.25 17.46
CA ARG A 153 -10.72 -7.10 16.59
C ARG A 153 -9.58 -6.90 15.61
N LEU A 154 -9.88 -6.65 14.35
CA LEU A 154 -8.87 -6.48 13.30
C LEU A 154 -8.83 -5.03 12.81
N ALA A 155 -7.63 -4.49 12.61
CA ALA A 155 -7.40 -3.19 12.03
C ALA A 155 -6.32 -3.24 10.94
N VAL A 156 -6.41 -2.31 9.99
CA VAL A 156 -5.32 -2.04 9.01
C VAL A 156 -4.64 -0.73 9.39
N VAL A 157 -3.31 -0.72 9.39
CA VAL A 157 -2.47 0.48 9.55
C VAL A 157 -1.47 0.52 8.40
N SER A 158 -1.72 1.33 7.40
CA SER A 158 -0.92 1.35 6.17
C SER A 158 -0.46 2.75 5.77
N ASN A 159 0.76 2.82 5.23
CA ASN A 159 1.27 4.03 4.62
C ASN A 159 0.75 4.16 3.17
N GLY A 160 0.31 5.35 2.80
CA GLY A 160 -0.17 5.64 1.45
C GLY A 160 -1.37 6.59 1.43
N PRO A 161 -1.75 7.08 0.23
CA PRO A 161 -2.96 7.89 0.06
C PRO A 161 -4.21 7.08 0.43
N SER A 162 -5.14 7.69 1.16
CA SER A 162 -6.34 7.02 1.67
C SER A 162 -7.21 6.41 0.57
N ASP A 163 -7.42 7.14 -0.53
CA ASP A 163 -8.22 6.68 -1.67
C ASP A 163 -7.62 5.47 -2.39
N VAL A 164 -6.29 5.34 -2.39
CA VAL A 164 -5.59 4.20 -2.99
C VAL A 164 -5.65 2.99 -2.07
N GLN A 165 -5.32 3.16 -0.78
CA GLN A 165 -5.26 2.06 0.17
C GLN A 165 -6.66 1.47 0.43
N ASP A 166 -7.67 2.33 0.55
CA ASP A 166 -9.05 1.89 0.73
C ASP A 166 -9.57 1.12 -0.50
N ALA A 167 -9.26 1.60 -1.71
CA ALA A 167 -9.62 0.89 -2.95
C ALA A 167 -8.94 -0.49 -3.07
N LYS A 168 -7.65 -0.60 -2.71
CA LYS A 168 -6.93 -1.90 -2.68
C LYS A 168 -7.62 -2.87 -1.71
N LEU A 169 -7.96 -2.40 -0.52
CA LEU A 169 -8.58 -3.22 0.52
C LEU A 169 -9.97 -3.71 0.11
N HIS A 170 -10.78 -2.86 -0.52
CA HIS A 170 -12.09 -3.24 -1.06
C HIS A 170 -11.96 -4.22 -2.22
N ALA A 171 -11.12 -3.91 -3.20
CA ALA A 171 -10.99 -4.75 -4.40
C ALA A 171 -10.42 -6.14 -4.09
N SER A 172 -9.59 -6.27 -3.04
CA SER A 172 -9.07 -7.56 -2.58
C SER A 172 -10.09 -8.42 -1.82
N GLY A 173 -11.30 -7.90 -1.54
CA GLY A 173 -12.32 -8.61 -0.76
C GLY A 173 -12.01 -8.72 0.74
N LEU A 174 -11.00 -7.99 1.22
CA LEU A 174 -10.55 -8.09 2.61
C LEU A 174 -11.19 -7.03 3.53
N ARG A 175 -11.86 -6.00 2.97
CA ARG A 175 -12.35 -4.84 3.74
C ARG A 175 -13.24 -5.23 4.93
N ASP A 176 -14.10 -6.21 4.76
CA ASP A 176 -15.13 -6.59 5.74
C ASP A 176 -14.57 -7.34 6.96
N PHE A 177 -13.31 -7.78 6.91
CA PHE A 177 -12.62 -8.35 8.08
C PHE A 177 -12.22 -7.29 9.11
N PHE A 178 -12.05 -6.02 8.69
CA PHE A 178 -11.44 -4.99 9.49
C PHE A 178 -12.46 -3.99 10.05
N ALA A 179 -12.50 -3.88 11.37
CA ALA A 179 -13.33 -2.90 12.07
C ALA A 179 -12.79 -1.46 11.91
N VAL A 180 -11.46 -1.33 11.79
CA VAL A 180 -10.76 -0.04 11.74
C VAL A 180 -9.74 -0.05 10.61
N THR A 181 -9.66 1.06 9.88
CA THR A 181 -8.59 1.35 8.92
C THR A 181 -7.93 2.69 9.25
N VAL A 182 -6.60 2.74 9.26
CA VAL A 182 -5.81 3.95 9.48
C VAL A 182 -4.79 4.05 8.37
N PHE A 183 -4.94 5.03 7.49
CA PHE A 183 -4.03 5.30 6.39
C PHE A 183 -3.25 6.58 6.66
N SER A 184 -1.95 6.58 6.43
CA SER A 184 -1.09 7.75 6.68
C SER A 184 -1.56 8.98 5.93
N GLY A 185 -2.07 8.82 4.71
CA GLY A 185 -2.65 9.89 3.91
C GLY A 185 -3.92 10.50 4.49
N ALA A 186 -4.66 9.78 5.34
CA ALA A 186 -5.83 10.33 6.02
C ALA A 186 -5.46 11.09 7.29
N VAL A 187 -4.46 10.60 8.05
CA VAL A 187 -4.11 11.14 9.37
C VAL A 187 -2.90 12.07 9.38
N GLY A 188 -2.18 12.18 8.25
CA GLY A 188 -0.98 13.03 8.14
C GLY A 188 0.24 12.51 8.90
N ILE A 189 0.24 11.25 9.31
CA ILE A 189 1.31 10.59 10.06
C ILE A 189 1.50 9.20 9.47
N GLY A 190 2.76 8.80 9.21
CA GLY A 190 3.10 7.49 8.64
C GLY A 190 3.99 6.64 9.53
N LYS A 191 3.95 5.33 9.37
CA LYS A 191 4.94 4.42 9.96
C LYS A 191 6.35 4.82 9.50
N PRO A 192 7.36 4.81 10.38
CA PRO A 192 7.42 4.17 11.70
C PRO A 192 7.05 5.07 12.90
N ASP A 193 6.34 6.18 12.71
CA ASP A 193 5.91 7.03 13.81
C ASP A 193 4.89 6.31 14.68
N ALA A 194 5.18 6.21 15.99
CA ALA A 194 4.32 5.52 16.97
C ALA A 194 2.88 6.05 17.02
N ARG A 195 2.68 7.33 16.67
CA ARG A 195 1.36 7.98 16.73
C ARG A 195 0.34 7.36 15.78
N ILE A 196 0.75 6.81 14.62
CA ILE A 196 -0.21 6.16 13.71
C ILE A 196 -0.80 4.90 14.34
N PHE A 197 0.01 4.15 15.09
CA PHE A 197 -0.43 2.95 15.83
C PHE A 197 -1.33 3.35 16.99
N ALA A 198 -0.99 4.43 17.73
CA ALA A 198 -1.82 4.93 18.83
C ALA A 198 -3.23 5.33 18.33
N ILE A 199 -3.34 5.97 17.16
CA ILE A 199 -4.63 6.28 16.52
C ILE A 199 -5.43 4.99 16.22
N ALA A 200 -4.77 3.95 15.74
CA ALA A 200 -5.43 2.68 15.46
C ALA A 200 -5.93 2.00 16.73
N LEU A 201 -5.10 1.98 17.78
CA LEU A 201 -5.43 1.43 19.10
C LEU A 201 -6.60 2.17 19.76
N GLU A 202 -6.61 3.50 19.69
CA GLU A 202 -7.71 4.33 20.19
C GLU A 202 -9.02 4.01 19.45
N ARG A 203 -8.99 3.99 18.11
CA ARG A 203 -10.18 3.71 17.29
C ARG A 203 -10.73 2.31 17.49
N ILE A 204 -9.85 1.31 17.70
CA ILE A 204 -10.27 -0.07 17.92
C ILE A 204 -10.63 -0.34 19.39
N GLY A 205 -10.28 0.58 20.30
CA GLY A 205 -10.59 0.51 21.74
C GLY A 205 -9.81 -0.59 22.47
N VAL A 206 -8.50 -0.74 22.18
CA VAL A 206 -7.60 -1.74 22.79
C VAL A 206 -6.30 -1.08 23.23
N GLY A 207 -5.78 -1.47 24.41
CA GLY A 207 -4.46 -1.05 24.85
C GLY A 207 -3.32 -1.74 24.08
N HIS A 208 -2.15 -1.12 24.06
CA HIS A 208 -0.98 -1.66 23.35
C HIS A 208 -0.57 -3.07 23.82
N ASP A 209 -0.71 -3.36 25.14
CA ASP A 209 -0.36 -4.67 25.73
C ASP A 209 -1.27 -5.81 25.28
N ALA A 210 -2.45 -5.50 24.72
CA ALA A 210 -3.44 -6.46 24.26
C ALA A 210 -3.56 -6.47 22.72
N ALA A 211 -2.58 -5.89 22.03
CA ALA A 211 -2.56 -5.81 20.57
C ALA A 211 -1.23 -6.33 20.01
N VAL A 212 -1.32 -6.94 18.80
CA VAL A 212 -0.16 -7.41 18.04
C VAL A 212 -0.20 -6.73 16.67
N PHE A 213 0.94 -6.27 16.20
CA PHE A 213 1.09 -5.74 14.83
C PHE A 213 1.78 -6.76 13.92
N ILE A 214 1.29 -6.91 12.71
CA ILE A 214 1.82 -7.81 11.67
C ILE A 214 2.17 -6.99 10.43
N GLY A 215 3.43 -7.07 9.96
CA GLY A 215 3.88 -6.37 8.77
C GLY A 215 5.14 -6.98 8.16
N ASP A 216 5.50 -6.54 6.95
CA ASP A 216 6.59 -7.12 6.15
C ASP A 216 7.90 -6.31 6.19
N THR A 217 7.86 -5.01 6.53
CA THR A 217 9.05 -4.15 6.49
C THR A 217 9.69 -3.93 7.86
N GLN A 218 11.02 -4.14 7.95
CA GLN A 218 11.76 -3.93 9.20
C GLN A 218 11.75 -2.45 9.61
N GLU A 219 11.95 -1.54 8.65
CA GLU A 219 12.12 -0.10 8.92
C GLU A 219 10.81 0.61 9.30
N ARG A 220 9.69 0.17 8.77
CA ARG A 220 8.40 0.84 8.97
C ARG A 220 7.52 0.10 9.96
N ASP A 221 7.39 -1.20 9.76
CA ASP A 221 6.44 -2.02 10.50
C ASP A 221 7.02 -2.44 11.84
N ILE A 222 8.16 -3.12 11.82
CA ILE A 222 8.76 -3.65 13.04
C ILE A 222 9.29 -2.50 13.92
N ALA A 223 10.03 -1.56 13.34
CA ALA A 223 10.52 -0.39 14.07
C ALA A 223 9.35 0.46 14.60
N GLY A 224 8.31 0.67 13.80
CA GLY A 224 7.14 1.45 14.19
C GLY A 224 6.32 0.80 15.30
N ALA A 225 6.05 -0.51 15.20
CA ALA A 225 5.36 -1.26 16.25
C ALA A 225 6.13 -1.27 17.55
N ARG A 226 7.44 -1.45 17.50
CA ARG A 226 8.32 -1.35 18.69
C ARG A 226 8.31 0.04 19.32
N ASN A 227 8.36 1.09 18.51
CA ASN A 227 8.25 2.48 19.00
C ASN A 227 6.90 2.76 19.67
N ALA A 228 5.85 2.05 19.27
CA ALA A 228 4.52 2.12 19.86
C ALA A 228 4.32 1.18 21.07
N GLY A 229 5.33 0.40 21.44
CA GLY A 229 5.25 -0.57 22.55
C GLY A 229 4.40 -1.81 22.23
N LEU A 230 4.17 -2.10 20.94
CA LEU A 230 3.40 -3.25 20.50
C LEU A 230 4.27 -4.51 20.39
N THR A 231 3.67 -5.66 20.68
CA THR A 231 4.19 -6.94 20.20
C THR A 231 4.12 -6.95 18.68
N CYS A 232 5.21 -7.33 18.01
CA CYS A 232 5.29 -7.32 16.56
C CYS A 232 5.67 -8.66 15.94
N VAL A 233 5.00 -9.01 14.85
CA VAL A 233 5.24 -10.18 14.03
C VAL A 233 5.77 -9.71 12.68
N TRP A 234 6.96 -10.17 12.32
CA TRP A 234 7.51 -9.93 10.99
C TRP A 234 7.04 -11.01 10.02
N LEU A 235 6.28 -10.62 9.02
CA LEU A 235 5.91 -11.49 7.91
C LEU A 235 7.01 -11.50 6.87
N ASN A 236 7.92 -12.45 6.97
CA ASN A 236 9.09 -12.57 6.11
C ASN A 236 8.86 -13.56 4.95
N ARG A 237 7.97 -13.21 4.02
CA ARG A 237 7.66 -14.05 2.84
C ARG A 237 8.89 -14.40 1.99
N PRO A 238 9.85 -13.49 1.76
CA PRO A 238 11.05 -13.80 0.97
C PRO A 238 12.06 -14.67 1.70
N GLY A 239 11.95 -14.89 3.01
CA GLY A 239 12.95 -15.59 3.83
C GLY A 239 14.28 -14.83 3.92
N THR A 240 14.24 -13.50 3.90
CA THR A 240 15.43 -12.66 4.00
C THR A 240 16.00 -12.65 5.42
N ARG A 241 17.32 -12.39 5.54
CA ARG A 241 17.91 -12.22 6.87
C ARG A 241 17.49 -10.91 7.50
N LEU A 242 17.24 -10.97 8.79
CA LEU A 242 17.11 -9.75 9.60
C LEU A 242 18.45 -9.00 9.58
N THR A 243 18.42 -7.74 9.15
CA THR A 243 19.63 -6.94 8.94
C THR A 243 19.73 -5.72 9.84
N ARG A 244 18.64 -5.40 10.56
CA ARG A 244 18.52 -4.17 11.35
C ARG A 244 17.82 -4.40 12.68
N GLU A 245 18.13 -3.56 13.65
CA GLU A 245 17.37 -3.36 14.86
C GLU A 245 16.20 -2.38 14.61
N PRO A 246 15.08 -2.49 15.36
CA PRO A 246 14.81 -3.49 16.38
C PRO A 246 14.38 -4.85 15.79
N HIS A 247 14.65 -5.91 16.55
CA HIS A 247 14.18 -7.26 16.17
C HIS A 247 12.67 -7.40 16.42
N PRO A 248 11.95 -8.20 15.59
CA PRO A 248 10.58 -8.59 15.85
C PRO A 248 10.49 -9.52 17.06
N ASP A 249 9.32 -9.61 17.70
CA ASP A 249 9.07 -10.61 18.73
C ASP A 249 8.88 -12.00 18.12
N PHE A 250 8.28 -12.05 16.92
CA PHE A 250 8.03 -13.28 16.19
C PHE A 250 8.26 -13.06 14.69
N GLU A 251 8.62 -14.14 14.00
CA GLU A 251 8.77 -14.18 12.56
C GLU A 251 7.91 -15.32 12.01
N ILE A 252 7.19 -15.06 10.92
CA ILE A 252 6.40 -16.04 10.17
C ILE A 252 6.70 -15.90 8.67
N ALA A 253 6.65 -16.99 7.92
CA ALA A 253 6.84 -16.96 6.46
C ALA A 253 5.52 -16.80 5.69
N THR A 254 4.39 -17.13 6.31
CA THR A 254 3.05 -17.06 5.72
C THR A 254 2.02 -16.70 6.79
N LEU A 255 0.94 -16.03 6.38
CA LEU A 255 -0.15 -15.71 7.29
C LEU A 255 -0.90 -16.94 7.82
N LEU A 256 -0.76 -18.11 7.19
CA LEU A 256 -1.34 -19.36 7.70
C LEU A 256 -0.79 -19.78 9.06
N GLU A 257 0.39 -19.29 9.46
CA GLU A 257 0.98 -19.55 10.78
C GLU A 257 0.36 -18.66 11.88
N LEU A 258 -0.27 -17.54 11.50
CA LEU A 258 -0.76 -16.53 12.43
C LEU A 258 -1.85 -17.04 13.40
N PRO A 259 -2.87 -17.84 12.99
CA PRO A 259 -3.88 -18.32 13.92
C PRO A 259 -3.30 -19.14 15.07
N ALA A 260 -2.33 -20.03 14.78
CA ALA A 260 -1.66 -20.85 15.81
C ALA A 260 -0.78 -19.98 16.72
N LEU A 261 -0.04 -19.01 16.16
CA LEU A 261 0.76 -18.05 16.93
C LEU A 261 -0.11 -17.27 17.92
N VAL A 262 -1.23 -16.72 17.43
CA VAL A 262 -2.16 -15.93 18.26
C VAL A 262 -2.80 -16.78 19.35
N ALA A 263 -3.17 -18.03 19.06
CA ALA A 263 -3.70 -18.96 20.07
C ALA A 263 -2.69 -19.20 21.20
N ASN A 264 -1.41 -19.34 20.89
CA ASN A 264 -0.32 -19.51 21.87
C ASN A 264 -0.10 -18.24 22.71
N LEU A 265 -0.27 -17.04 22.13
CA LEU A 265 -0.14 -15.77 22.85
C LEU A 265 -1.32 -15.50 23.79
N ARG A 266 -2.47 -16.19 23.62
CA ARG A 266 -3.67 -16.05 24.44
C ARG A 266 -3.79 -17.11 25.54
N SER A 267 -2.97 -18.17 25.48
CA SER A 267 -2.90 -19.23 26.49
C SER A 267 -2.02 -18.81 27.68
#